data_67d04c4b5e8c5bfe9d09557d6d17d366
#
_entry.id   67d04c4b5e8c5bfe9d09557d6d17d366
#
_cell.length_a   1.000
_cell.length_b   1.000
_cell.length_c   1.000
_cell.angle_alpha   90.00
_cell.angle_beta   90.00
_cell.angle_gamma   90.00
#
_symmetry.space_group_name_H-M   'P 1'
#
loop_
_entity.id
_entity.type
_entity.pdbx_description
1 polymer ?
#
loop_
_entity_poly.entity_id
_entity_poly.type
_entity_poly.pdbx_seq_one_letter_code
_entity_poly.pdbx_strand_id
1 'polypeptide(L)'
;MEKKYFVLYLLPSRPDFSQTMNEEERSIMGQHVAYWTEKMNQGKVVAFGPVLNPKSIYGLGIVAVDNDQELASFIENDPAGKINKFEFFPMLAVVPNGNKT
;
A
#
# COMPACT_ATOMS: atom_id res chain seq x y z
N MET A 1 -2.52 9.77 -21.01
CA MET A 1 -1.38 9.75 -20.10
C MET A 1 -1.13 8.39 -19.52
N GLU A 2 0.09 7.94 -19.62
CA GLU A 2 0.44 6.63 -19.11
C GLU A 2 0.68 6.69 -17.61
N LYS A 3 0.16 5.71 -16.91
CA LYS A 3 0.43 5.57 -15.50
C LYS A 3 1.74 4.85 -15.27
N LYS A 4 2.41 5.21 -14.19
CA LYS A 4 3.55 4.46 -13.68
C LYS A 4 3.08 3.57 -12.56
N TYR A 5 3.49 2.32 -12.59
CA TYR A 5 3.07 1.34 -11.59
C TYR A 5 4.23 1.03 -10.67
N PHE A 6 3.91 0.89 -9.40
CA PHE A 6 4.88 0.51 -8.37
C PHE A 6 4.26 -0.54 -7.47
N VAL A 7 5.08 -1.50 -7.05
CA VAL A 7 4.68 -2.40 -5.98
C VAL A 7 5.23 -1.82 -4.69
N LEU A 8 4.36 -1.74 -3.68
CA LEU A 8 4.73 -1.25 -2.36
C LEU A 8 4.60 -2.38 -1.36
N TYR A 9 5.61 -2.50 -0.51
CA TYR A 9 5.59 -3.44 0.62
C TYR A 9 5.51 -2.64 1.89
N LEU A 10 4.59 -3.03 2.77
CA LEU A 10 4.47 -2.44 4.10
C LEU A 10 4.97 -3.47 5.08
N LEU A 11 6.14 -3.20 5.65
CA LEU A 11 6.85 -4.17 6.48
C LEU A 11 6.57 -3.88 7.94
N PRO A 12 6.01 -4.84 8.69
CA PRO A 12 5.69 -4.62 10.09
C PRO A 12 6.94 -4.52 10.94
N SER A 13 6.79 -3.92 12.12
CA SER A 13 7.90 -3.73 13.04
C SER A 13 8.32 -5.01 13.74
N ARG A 14 7.46 -6.03 13.73
CA ARG A 14 7.76 -7.32 14.36
C ARG A 14 7.00 -8.42 13.61
N PRO A 15 7.52 -9.67 13.65
CA PRO A 15 6.94 -10.75 12.82
C PRO A 15 5.48 -11.08 13.13
N ASP A 16 5.06 -10.91 14.38
CA ASP A 16 3.69 -11.23 14.79
C ASP A 16 2.81 -10.00 14.93
N PHE A 17 3.18 -8.91 14.27
CA PHE A 17 2.47 -7.64 14.36
C PHE A 17 0.96 -7.81 14.15
N SER A 18 0.57 -8.59 13.14
CA SER A 18 -0.84 -8.74 12.79
C SER A 18 -1.66 -9.39 13.91
N GLN A 19 -1.03 -10.20 14.75
CA GLN A 19 -1.70 -10.87 15.86
C GLN A 19 -1.58 -10.11 17.19
N THR A 20 -0.63 -9.19 17.28
CA THR A 20 -0.29 -8.56 18.56
C THR A 20 -0.45 -7.05 18.57
N MET A 21 -1.16 -6.50 17.57
CA MET A 21 -1.40 -5.05 17.53
C MET A 21 -2.10 -4.58 18.79
N ASN A 22 -1.58 -3.49 19.37
CA ASN A 22 -2.31 -2.83 20.44
C ASN A 22 -3.41 -1.94 19.85
N GLU A 23 -4.16 -1.26 20.72
CA GLU A 23 -5.29 -0.46 20.29
C GLU A 23 -4.89 0.67 19.36
N GLU A 24 -3.79 1.35 19.67
CA GLU A 24 -3.31 2.45 18.85
C GLU A 24 -2.89 1.96 17.47
N GLU A 25 -2.18 0.85 17.45
CA GLU A 25 -1.73 0.25 16.19
C GLU A 25 -2.91 -0.16 15.31
N ARG A 26 -3.94 -0.75 15.91
CA ARG A 26 -5.14 -1.12 15.16
C ARG A 26 -5.84 0.10 14.59
N SER A 27 -5.88 1.19 15.36
CA SER A 27 -6.48 2.43 14.87
C SER A 27 -5.71 2.98 13.68
N ILE A 28 -4.38 2.98 13.76
CA ILE A 28 -3.54 3.47 12.67
C ILE A 28 -3.72 2.60 11.43
N MET A 29 -3.75 1.29 11.60
CA MET A 29 -3.94 0.40 10.45
C MET A 29 -5.32 0.54 9.82
N GLY A 30 -6.33 0.84 10.64
CA GLY A 30 -7.66 1.15 10.11
C GLY A 30 -7.64 2.42 9.27
N GLN A 31 -6.93 3.43 9.71
CA GLN A 31 -6.76 4.66 8.93
C GLN A 31 -6.01 4.39 7.63
N HIS A 32 -5.01 3.50 7.68
CA HIS A 32 -4.26 3.09 6.50
C HIS A 32 -5.19 2.45 5.46
N VAL A 33 -6.06 1.54 5.88
CA VAL A 33 -6.99 0.89 4.97
C VAL A 33 -7.94 1.91 4.35
N ALA A 34 -8.44 2.84 5.14
CA ALA A 34 -9.33 3.89 4.64
C ALA A 34 -8.61 4.79 3.64
N TYR A 35 -7.37 5.13 3.92
CA TYR A 35 -6.55 5.97 3.04
C TYR A 35 -6.36 5.30 1.67
N TRP A 36 -5.96 4.03 1.68
CA TRP A 36 -5.73 3.30 0.44
C TRP A 36 -7.04 3.06 -0.33
N THR A 37 -8.13 2.81 0.39
CA THR A 37 -9.43 2.60 -0.24
C THR A 37 -9.86 3.87 -0.97
N GLU A 38 -9.65 5.02 -0.37
CA GLU A 38 -9.98 6.28 -1.02
C GLU A 38 -9.13 6.48 -2.27
N LYS A 39 -7.83 6.19 -2.19
CA LYS A 39 -6.95 6.30 -3.35
C LYS A 39 -7.36 5.31 -4.44
N MET A 40 -7.81 4.12 -4.05
CA MET A 40 -8.33 3.15 -5.01
C MET A 40 -9.54 3.68 -5.74
N ASN A 41 -10.44 4.35 -5.02
CA ASN A 41 -11.61 4.94 -5.64
C ASN A 41 -11.25 6.07 -6.60
N GLN A 42 -10.07 6.66 -6.44
CA GLN A 42 -9.56 7.68 -7.35
C GLN A 42 -8.78 7.09 -8.52
N GLY A 43 -8.69 5.76 -8.61
CA GLY A 43 -7.98 5.10 -9.70
C GLY A 43 -6.48 5.00 -9.50
N LYS A 44 -5.98 5.24 -8.30
CA LYS A 44 -4.54 5.28 -8.02
C LYS A 44 -4.01 3.99 -7.41
N VAL A 45 -4.88 3.05 -7.10
CA VAL A 45 -4.49 1.76 -6.52
C VAL A 45 -5.17 0.66 -7.31
N VAL A 46 -4.39 -0.33 -7.74
CA VAL A 46 -4.93 -1.47 -8.48
C VAL A 46 -5.47 -2.51 -7.50
N ALA A 47 -4.69 -2.85 -6.49
CA ALA A 47 -5.07 -3.82 -5.48
C ALA A 47 -4.15 -3.65 -4.28
N PHE A 48 -4.64 -4.01 -3.09
CA PHE A 48 -3.80 -3.99 -1.90
C PHE A 48 -4.39 -4.90 -0.84
N GLY A 49 -3.54 -5.36 0.08
CA GLY A 49 -3.99 -6.17 1.19
C GLY A 49 -2.84 -6.86 1.88
N PRO A 50 -3.14 -7.57 2.96
CA PRO A 50 -2.11 -8.35 3.64
C PRO A 50 -1.76 -9.60 2.85
N VAL A 51 -0.47 -9.92 2.85
CA VAL A 51 0.03 -11.17 2.29
C VAL A 51 0.17 -12.16 3.45
N LEU A 52 -0.50 -13.29 3.34
CA LEU A 52 -0.60 -14.25 4.42
C LEU A 52 0.57 -15.23 4.39
N ASN A 53 1.77 -14.67 4.56
CA ASN A 53 2.99 -15.47 4.64
C ASN A 53 3.07 -16.07 6.03
N PRO A 54 3.20 -17.40 6.15
CA PRO A 54 3.20 -18.02 7.48
C PRO A 54 4.31 -17.53 8.40
N LYS A 55 5.40 -17.04 7.84
CA LYS A 55 6.50 -16.54 8.67
C LYS A 55 6.26 -15.12 9.17
N SER A 56 5.60 -14.29 8.37
CA SER A 56 5.34 -12.91 8.75
C SER A 56 4.35 -12.32 7.76
N ILE A 57 3.25 -11.82 8.27
CA ILE A 57 2.24 -11.16 7.42
C ILE A 57 2.71 -9.74 7.17
N TYR A 58 2.72 -9.34 5.91
CA TYR A 58 3.09 -7.98 5.53
C TYR A 58 2.05 -7.43 4.55
N GLY A 59 2.06 -6.12 4.34
CA GLY A 59 1.15 -5.51 3.38
C GLY A 59 1.79 -5.40 2.01
N LEU A 60 0.96 -5.55 0.99
CA LEU A 60 1.40 -5.35 -0.39
C LEU A 60 0.34 -4.56 -1.12
N GLY A 61 0.77 -3.62 -1.94
CA GLY A 61 -0.14 -2.86 -2.77
C GLY A 61 0.50 -2.53 -4.10
N ILE A 62 -0.35 -2.39 -5.10
CA ILE A 62 0.11 -1.96 -6.43
C ILE A 62 -0.59 -0.64 -6.72
N VAL A 63 0.23 0.39 -6.94
CA VAL A 63 -0.29 1.73 -7.17
C VAL A 63 -0.05 2.15 -8.62
N ALA A 64 -0.92 3.03 -9.09
CA ALA A 64 -0.84 3.61 -10.43
C ALA A 64 -0.80 5.12 -10.26
N VAL A 65 0.33 5.72 -10.55
CA VAL A 65 0.54 7.15 -10.33
C VAL A 65 1.05 7.80 -11.61
N ASP A 66 0.99 9.12 -11.66
CA ASP A 66 1.41 9.86 -12.86
C ASP A 66 2.91 10.10 -12.89
N ASN A 67 3.55 10.19 -11.72
CA ASN A 67 4.97 10.50 -11.64
C ASN A 67 5.51 10.12 -10.27
N ASP A 68 6.82 10.25 -10.12
CA ASP A 68 7.50 9.86 -8.88
C ASP A 68 7.13 10.76 -7.71
N GLN A 69 6.81 12.02 -7.97
CA GLN A 69 6.38 12.93 -6.91
C GLN A 69 5.06 12.49 -6.31
N GLU A 70 4.14 12.03 -7.14
CA GLU A 70 2.88 11.53 -6.65
C GLU A 70 3.08 10.29 -5.78
N LEU A 71 3.99 9.41 -6.16
CA LEU A 71 4.31 8.25 -5.35
C LEU A 71 4.87 8.67 -3.99
N ALA A 72 5.80 9.61 -3.99
CA ALA A 72 6.39 10.09 -2.73
C ALA A 72 5.34 10.68 -1.81
N SER A 73 4.43 11.47 -2.36
CA SER A 73 3.35 12.06 -1.58
C SER A 73 2.40 10.99 -1.05
N PHE A 74 2.11 9.99 -1.87
CA PHE A 74 1.25 8.88 -1.47
C PHE A 74 1.83 8.18 -0.23
N ILE A 75 3.12 7.87 -0.26
CA ILE A 75 3.78 7.16 0.84
C ILE A 75 3.86 8.07 2.06
N GLU A 76 4.23 9.32 1.86
CA GLU A 76 4.43 10.25 2.97
C GLU A 76 3.16 10.47 3.77
N ASN A 77 2.02 10.49 3.10
CA ASN A 77 0.74 10.79 3.74
C ASN A 77 0.00 9.57 4.25
N ASP A 78 0.57 8.38 4.10
CA ASP A 78 -0.07 7.17 4.59
C ASP A 78 0.15 7.06 6.10
N PRO A 79 -0.93 6.95 6.89
CA PRO A 79 -0.79 6.84 8.36
C PRO A 79 0.06 5.66 8.80
N ALA A 80 0.08 4.57 8.02
CA ALA A 80 0.81 3.36 8.42
C ALA A 80 2.31 3.59 8.51
N GLY A 81 2.83 4.63 7.86
CA GLY A 81 4.25 4.95 7.93
C GLY A 81 4.74 5.31 9.33
N LYS A 82 3.81 5.61 10.26
CA LYS A 82 4.18 5.91 11.63
C LYS A 82 4.69 4.69 12.38
N ILE A 83 4.25 3.50 11.98
CA ILE A 83 4.55 2.27 12.72
C ILE A 83 5.04 1.13 11.83
N ASN A 84 5.25 1.39 10.54
CA ASN A 84 5.71 0.38 9.59
C ASN A 84 6.75 1.01 8.68
N LYS A 85 7.46 0.15 7.97
CA LYS A 85 8.46 0.57 7.01
C LYS A 85 7.95 0.27 5.60
N PHE A 86 8.12 1.22 4.69
CA PHE A 86 7.78 1.01 3.29
C PHE A 86 8.99 0.63 2.47
N GLU A 87 8.78 -0.29 1.54
CA GLU A 87 9.70 -0.52 0.42
C GLU A 87 8.88 -0.47 -0.85
N PHE A 88 9.49 -0.01 -1.94
CA PHE A 88 8.75 0.06 -3.19
C PHE A 88 9.71 -0.12 -4.36
N PHE A 89 9.15 -0.60 -5.47
CA PHE A 89 9.90 -0.84 -6.70
C PHE A 89 9.02 -0.54 -7.90
N PRO A 90 9.58 -0.01 -8.98
CA PRO A 90 8.80 0.14 -10.21
C PRO A 90 8.41 -1.22 -10.77
N MET A 91 7.26 -1.26 -11.43
CA MET A 91 6.70 -2.49 -11.93
C MET A 91 6.12 -2.27 -13.31
N LEU A 92 6.41 -3.19 -14.22
CA LEU A 92 5.79 -3.18 -15.53
C LEU A 92 4.50 -4.01 -15.42
N ALA A 93 3.42 -3.35 -15.08
CA ALA A 93 2.19 -4.04 -14.73
C ALA A 93 1.33 -4.32 -15.96
N VAL A 94 0.74 -5.51 -15.97
CA VAL A 94 -0.32 -5.84 -16.91
C VAL A 94 -1.62 -5.75 -16.13
N VAL A 95 -2.56 -4.96 -16.61
CA VAL A 95 -3.81 -4.72 -15.90
C VAL A 95 -4.98 -5.08 -16.80
N PRO A 96 -6.16 -5.29 -16.20
CA PRO A 96 -7.34 -5.61 -16.99
C PRO A 96 -7.68 -4.48 -17.97
N ASN A 97 -8.30 -4.84 -19.09
CA ASN A 97 -8.65 -3.88 -20.12
C ASN A 97 -9.50 -2.72 -19.60
N GLY A 98 -10.36 -2.98 -18.66
CA GLY A 98 -11.21 -1.94 -18.10
C GLY A 98 -10.42 -0.81 -17.42
N ASN A 99 -9.15 -1.03 -17.12
CA ASN A 99 -8.30 -0.03 -16.49
C ASN A 99 -7.49 0.77 -17.47
N LYS A 100 -7.61 0.47 -18.75
CA LYS A 100 -6.97 1.27 -19.76
C LYS A 100 -7.81 2.50 -20.03
N THR A 101 -7.22 3.59 -20.05
CA THR A 101 -7.96 4.82 -20.38
C THR A 101 -7.04 5.79 -21.04
#